data_ad13fc5a21d3396bf07d82094347be6f
#
_entry.id   ad13fc5a21d3396bf07d82094347be6f
#
_cell.length_a   1.000
_cell.length_b   1.000
_cell.length_c   1.000
_cell.angle_alpha   90.00
_cell.angle_beta   90.00
_cell.angle_gamma   90.00
#
_symmetry.space_group_name_H-M   'P 1'
#
loop_
_entity.id
_entity.type
_entity.pdbx_description
1 polymer ?
#
loop_
_entity_poly.entity_id
_entity_poly.type
_entity_poly.pdbx_seq_one_letter_code
_entity_poly.pdbx_strand_id
1 'polypeptide(L)'
;ESDSPLKGDWEAGIGKIWSSPTIGPDGAIYIGVTNTVDPTKSVLVALEDEGITGAATSAWPMKGKDRRHSGAQSGGNGENPGGEEGGQLPVTGNLKADLKSLFESTSYKVWLCAHRGNTQKGMKEGIPENSLPAIEHSVKAGVEMIELDARPTSDGVLVLMHDNTIDRTTNGSGAVGDFTYQQLQQFYLKDASGNITGERIPTLEEAMKKGKGIVYYNMDIVNKNVAVNTIVALLKKLDMEGSTLLYVSNNRNYAFDLKAANSSLLLHPMAKATDDITYFSSSYTDNVQMMQLSTSDAM
;
A
#
# COMPACT_ATOMS: atom_id res chain seq x y z
N GLU A 1 18.57 15.25 25.55
CA GLU A 1 17.11 15.06 25.65
C GLU A 1 16.51 16.07 24.70
N SER A 2 16.50 15.74 23.42
CA SER A 2 15.92 16.59 22.40
C SER A 2 14.42 16.34 22.38
N ASP A 3 13.65 17.40 22.57
CA ASP A 3 12.22 17.41 22.35
C ASP A 3 11.91 16.95 20.92
N SER A 4 11.42 15.72 20.80
CA SER A 4 10.90 15.23 19.55
C SER A 4 9.58 15.98 19.29
N PRO A 5 9.42 16.66 18.15
CA PRO A 5 8.18 17.38 17.83
C PRO A 5 6.93 16.49 17.82
N LEU A 6 7.12 15.18 17.82
CA LEU A 6 6.02 14.20 17.91
C LEU A 6 5.47 13.98 19.32
N LYS A 7 6.07 14.55 20.37
CA LYS A 7 5.62 14.34 21.76
C LYS A 7 4.47 15.25 22.20
N GLY A 8 4.30 16.41 21.57
CA GLY A 8 3.34 17.42 22.04
C GLY A 8 1.89 17.17 21.61
N ASP A 9 1.69 16.73 20.39
CA ASP A 9 0.34 16.71 19.78
C ASP A 9 -0.40 15.39 19.96
N TRP A 10 0.29 14.30 20.25
CA TRP A 10 -0.29 12.98 20.43
C TRP A 10 -0.83 12.69 21.83
N GLU A 11 -0.45 13.49 22.82
CA GLU A 11 -1.01 13.40 24.18
C GLU A 11 -2.43 14.00 24.29
N ALA A 12 -2.90 14.69 23.27
CA ALA A 12 -4.22 15.34 23.27
C ALA A 12 -5.40 14.38 23.00
N GLY A 13 -5.23 13.07 23.18
CA GLY A 13 -6.36 12.14 23.32
C GLY A 13 -6.81 11.44 22.02
N ILE A 14 -6.07 11.56 20.91
CA ILE A 14 -6.48 10.98 19.63
C ILE A 14 -6.02 9.53 19.45
N GLY A 15 -4.95 9.11 20.13
CA GLY A 15 -4.51 7.72 20.06
C GLY A 15 -3.25 7.45 20.86
N LYS A 16 -2.98 6.16 21.13
CA LYS A 16 -1.72 5.71 21.70
C LYS A 16 -0.94 4.97 20.64
N ILE A 17 0.34 5.31 20.49
CA ILE A 17 1.28 4.55 19.68
C ILE A 17 1.73 3.34 20.50
N TRP A 18 1.34 2.15 20.09
CA TRP A 18 1.72 0.91 20.72
C TRP A 18 2.77 0.13 19.93
N SER A 19 2.95 0.46 18.64
CA SER A 19 3.96 -0.17 17.80
C SER A 19 5.23 0.67 17.74
N SER A 20 6.37 -0.01 17.67
CA SER A 20 7.60 0.68 17.28
C SER A 20 7.48 1.11 15.81
N PRO A 21 7.88 2.34 15.45
CA PRO A 21 7.93 2.75 14.05
C PRO A 21 8.79 1.76 13.24
N THR A 22 8.33 1.43 12.06
CA THR A 22 9.08 0.58 11.12
C THR A 22 9.34 1.38 9.85
N ILE A 23 10.60 1.39 9.40
CA ILE A 23 10.94 2.01 8.11
C ILE A 23 10.74 0.97 7.02
N GLY A 24 9.82 1.26 6.10
CA GLY A 24 9.58 0.45 4.92
C GLY A 24 10.76 0.48 3.93
N PRO A 25 10.75 -0.41 2.94
CA PRO A 25 11.79 -0.43 1.90
C PRO A 25 11.78 0.81 1.00
N ASP A 26 10.70 1.57 0.99
CA ASP A 26 10.48 2.85 0.34
C ASP A 26 11.00 4.06 1.13
N GLY A 27 11.46 3.83 2.37
CA GLY A 27 11.88 4.88 3.29
C GLY A 27 10.75 5.43 4.15
N ALA A 28 9.48 5.07 3.91
CA ALA A 28 8.36 5.50 4.72
C ALA A 28 8.42 4.91 6.14
N ILE A 29 8.03 5.71 7.13
CA ILE A 29 7.92 5.26 8.53
C ILE A 29 6.48 4.84 8.77
N TYR A 30 6.27 3.59 9.12
CA TYR A 30 4.97 3.03 9.45
C TYR A 30 4.76 2.95 10.95
N ILE A 31 3.64 3.49 11.44
CA ILE A 31 3.30 3.55 12.86
C ILE A 31 1.87 3.05 13.06
N GLY A 32 1.69 2.07 13.93
CA GLY A 32 0.36 1.65 14.37
C GLY A 32 -0.15 2.59 15.47
N VAL A 33 -1.32 3.17 15.28
CA VAL A 33 -1.98 4.06 16.24
C VAL A 33 -3.33 3.47 16.63
N THR A 34 -3.54 3.25 17.93
CA THR A 34 -4.81 2.78 18.47
C THR A 34 -5.61 3.95 19.00
N ASN A 35 -6.88 4.07 18.62
CA ASN A 35 -7.78 5.07 19.17
C ASN A 35 -8.03 4.77 20.66
N THR A 36 -7.78 5.75 21.52
CA THR A 36 -7.94 5.59 22.99
C THR A 36 -9.39 5.67 23.46
N VAL A 37 -10.27 6.24 22.65
CA VAL A 37 -11.71 6.36 22.96
C VAL A 37 -12.47 5.14 22.47
N ASP A 38 -12.08 4.58 21.32
CA ASP A 38 -12.64 3.36 20.75
C ASP A 38 -11.49 2.45 20.29
N PRO A 39 -11.07 1.48 21.11
CA PRO A 39 -9.96 0.58 20.78
C PRO A 39 -10.21 -0.28 19.52
N THR A 40 -11.46 -0.36 19.06
CA THR A 40 -11.80 -1.06 17.83
C THR A 40 -11.41 -0.28 16.57
N LYS A 41 -11.02 0.98 16.72
CA LYS A 41 -10.60 1.89 15.65
C LYS A 41 -9.09 2.14 15.75
N SER A 42 -8.31 1.24 15.17
CA SER A 42 -6.85 1.41 15.03
C SER A 42 -6.49 1.77 13.60
N VAL A 43 -5.44 2.54 13.41
CA VAL A 43 -4.94 2.99 12.10
C VAL A 43 -3.45 2.68 11.96
N LEU A 44 -3.04 2.27 10.77
CA LEU A 44 -1.64 2.27 10.39
C LEU A 44 -1.33 3.60 9.71
N VAL A 45 -0.40 4.34 10.27
CA VAL A 45 0.05 5.63 9.74
C VAL A 45 1.36 5.41 9.01
N ALA A 46 1.41 5.78 7.73
CA ALA A 46 2.66 5.90 6.99
C ALA A 46 3.09 7.36 7.00
N LEU A 47 4.32 7.62 7.48
CA LEU A 47 4.95 8.93 7.42
C LEU A 47 6.00 8.88 6.31
N GLU A 48 5.80 9.65 5.26
CA GLU A 48 6.82 9.86 4.23
C GLU A 48 7.67 11.06 4.63
N ASP A 49 9.01 10.88 4.66
CA ASP A 49 9.94 11.98 4.82
C ASP A 49 10.76 12.10 3.53
N GLU A 50 10.64 13.23 2.84
CA GLU A 50 11.39 13.53 1.61
C GLU A 50 12.92 13.55 1.79
N GLY A 51 13.43 13.44 3.03
CA GLY A 51 14.83 13.46 3.39
C GLY A 51 15.46 12.11 3.75
N ILE A 52 14.69 11.06 3.94
CA ILE A 52 15.22 9.75 4.38
C ILE A 52 15.57 8.89 3.17
N THR A 53 16.82 8.97 2.72
CA THR A 53 17.36 8.07 1.70
C THR A 53 17.88 6.79 2.36
N GLY A 54 17.01 5.76 2.42
CA GLY A 54 17.39 4.41 2.79
C GLY A 54 17.24 4.08 4.27
N ALA A 55 17.16 2.79 4.57
CA ALA A 55 17.18 2.27 5.95
C ALA A 55 18.43 2.82 6.64
N ALA A 56 18.23 3.56 7.72
CA ALA A 56 19.34 4.13 8.48
C ALA A 56 20.33 3.02 8.85
N THR A 57 21.57 3.18 8.43
CA THR A 57 22.67 2.30 8.82
C THR A 57 23.06 2.49 10.29
N SER A 58 22.52 3.52 10.92
CA SER A 58 22.67 3.76 12.36
C SER A 58 21.60 3.04 13.14
N ALA A 59 21.98 2.62 14.31
CA ALA A 59 21.22 1.85 15.30
C ALA A 59 19.90 2.48 15.76
N TRP A 60 18.99 2.72 14.84
CA TRP A 60 17.61 2.91 15.20
C TRP A 60 17.05 1.53 15.53
N PRO A 61 16.80 1.25 16.82
CA PRO A 61 16.36 -0.08 17.17
C PRO A 61 14.90 -0.22 16.76
N MET A 62 14.67 -0.86 15.65
CA MET A 62 13.44 -1.63 15.59
C MET A 62 13.50 -2.56 16.81
N LYS A 63 12.47 -2.50 17.66
CA LYS A 63 12.38 -3.40 18.80
C LYS A 63 12.31 -4.81 18.23
N GLY A 64 13.45 -5.54 18.23
CA GLY A 64 13.54 -6.83 17.57
C GLY A 64 14.53 -6.89 16.40
N LYS A 65 15.15 -5.77 16.00
CA LYS A 65 16.32 -5.65 15.09
C LYS A 65 16.15 -6.13 13.64
N ASP A 66 15.01 -6.64 13.26
CA ASP A 66 14.69 -6.98 11.87
C ASP A 66 13.22 -6.68 11.55
N ARG A 67 12.83 -6.80 10.30
CA ARG A 67 11.44 -6.59 9.82
C ARG A 67 10.41 -7.50 10.52
N ARG A 68 10.84 -8.57 11.15
CA ARG A 68 10.01 -9.57 11.82
C ARG A 68 10.06 -9.46 13.33
N HIS A 69 10.75 -8.45 13.87
CA HIS A 69 10.96 -8.28 15.30
C HIS A 69 11.54 -9.54 16.00
N SER A 70 12.37 -10.31 15.30
CA SER A 70 12.94 -11.58 15.80
C SER A 70 13.95 -11.39 16.94
N GLY A 71 14.38 -10.14 17.20
CA GLY A 71 15.39 -9.83 18.22
C GLY A 71 16.83 -10.21 17.82
N ALA A 72 17.04 -10.80 16.65
CA ALA A 72 18.34 -11.26 16.21
C ALA A 72 19.18 -10.15 15.58
N GLN A 73 20.45 -10.07 15.94
CA GLN A 73 21.42 -9.25 15.18
C GLN A 73 21.89 -10.05 13.97
N SER A 74 21.75 -9.45 12.78
CA SER A 74 22.45 -9.97 11.61
C SER A 74 23.94 -9.69 11.76
N GLY A 75 24.71 -10.68 12.19
CA GLY A 75 26.17 -10.52 12.31
C GLY A 75 26.85 -11.38 13.37
N GLY A 76 26.34 -12.55 13.69
CA GLY A 76 27.05 -13.52 14.53
C GLY A 76 26.77 -14.95 14.07
N ASN A 77 27.79 -15.75 13.90
CA ASN A 77 27.69 -17.19 13.69
C ASN A 77 27.06 -17.86 14.93
N GLY A 78 25.75 -17.66 15.13
CA GLY A 78 24.98 -18.27 16.19
C GLY A 78 23.81 -19.01 15.57
N GLU A 79 23.77 -20.31 15.72
CA GLU A 79 22.65 -21.14 15.37
C GLU A 79 21.36 -20.59 15.98
N ASN A 80 20.35 -20.44 15.18
CA ASN A 80 19.03 -19.94 15.55
C ASN A 80 18.35 -20.99 16.44
N PRO A 81 18.12 -20.76 17.74
CA PRO A 81 17.40 -21.74 18.55
C PRO A 81 15.92 -21.67 18.16
N GLY A 82 15.49 -22.56 17.26
CA GLY A 82 14.10 -23.01 17.13
C GLY A 82 13.01 -21.93 17.07
N GLY A 83 13.24 -20.82 16.36
CA GLY A 83 12.18 -19.87 16.03
C GLY A 83 11.40 -20.41 14.82
N GLU A 84 10.11 -20.56 14.96
CA GLU A 84 9.22 -20.82 13.82
C GLU A 84 9.59 -19.87 12.68
N GLU A 85 9.82 -20.43 11.50
CA GLU A 85 10.00 -19.64 10.28
C GLU A 85 8.85 -18.65 10.21
N GLY A 86 9.14 -17.35 10.35
CA GLY A 86 8.14 -16.31 10.33
C GLY A 86 7.50 -16.27 8.95
N GLY A 87 6.53 -17.15 8.74
CA GLY A 87 5.73 -17.21 7.54
C GLY A 87 4.97 -15.90 7.37
N GLN A 88 4.72 -15.54 6.14
CA GLN A 88 3.73 -14.52 5.78
C GLN A 88 2.47 -14.76 6.61
N LEU A 89 1.91 -13.71 7.21
CA LEU A 89 0.63 -13.84 7.91
C LEU A 89 -0.41 -14.36 6.92
N PRO A 90 -1.22 -15.36 7.31
CA PRO A 90 -2.16 -15.94 6.37
C PRO A 90 -3.15 -14.87 5.89
N VAL A 91 -3.19 -14.69 4.58
CA VAL A 91 -4.21 -13.88 3.92
C VAL A 91 -5.46 -14.74 3.82
N THR A 92 -6.49 -14.44 4.63
CA THR A 92 -7.72 -15.24 4.66
C THR A 92 -8.66 -14.90 3.49
N GLY A 93 -8.36 -13.84 2.75
CA GLY A 93 -9.24 -13.27 1.73
C GLY A 93 -10.26 -12.29 2.29
N ASN A 94 -10.33 -12.14 3.61
CA ASN A 94 -11.18 -11.16 4.29
C ASN A 94 -10.30 -10.10 4.97
N LEU A 95 -9.93 -9.08 4.20
CA LEU A 95 -9.03 -8.02 4.64
C LEU A 95 -9.53 -7.32 5.92
N LYS A 96 -10.84 -7.10 6.03
CA LYS A 96 -11.44 -6.48 7.22
C LYS A 96 -11.19 -7.32 8.48
N ALA A 97 -11.37 -8.63 8.39
CA ALA A 97 -11.16 -9.53 9.52
C ALA A 97 -9.68 -9.64 9.88
N ASP A 98 -8.81 -9.71 8.88
CA ASP A 98 -7.36 -9.84 9.09
C ASP A 98 -6.74 -8.55 9.65
N LEU A 99 -7.17 -7.37 9.18
CA LEU A 99 -6.80 -6.09 9.77
C LEU A 99 -7.28 -5.98 11.22
N LYS A 100 -8.51 -6.40 11.50
CA LYS A 100 -9.01 -6.44 12.88
C LYS A 100 -8.13 -7.35 13.75
N SER A 101 -7.82 -8.55 13.30
CA SER A 101 -6.93 -9.47 14.00
C SER A 101 -5.52 -8.89 14.20
N LEU A 102 -4.99 -8.17 13.20
CA LEU A 102 -3.71 -7.48 13.31
C LEU A 102 -3.74 -6.42 14.43
N PHE A 103 -4.77 -5.60 14.49
CA PHE A 103 -4.89 -4.52 15.48
C PHE A 103 -5.23 -5.01 16.89
N GLU A 104 -5.92 -6.13 17.01
CA GLU A 104 -6.23 -6.77 18.31
C GLU A 104 -5.08 -7.65 18.83
N SER A 105 -4.07 -7.92 18.00
CA SER A 105 -2.93 -8.76 18.37
C SER A 105 -2.09 -8.11 19.45
N THR A 106 -1.78 -8.87 20.50
CA THR A 106 -0.82 -8.46 21.54
C THR A 106 0.64 -8.60 21.08
N SER A 107 0.88 -9.30 19.97
CA SER A 107 2.19 -9.41 19.33
C SER A 107 2.39 -8.24 18.36
N TYR A 108 3.62 -7.71 18.32
CA TYR A 108 4.01 -6.65 17.39
C TYR A 108 4.09 -7.23 15.97
N LYS A 109 3.01 -7.08 15.21
CA LYS A 109 2.94 -7.48 13.81
C LYS A 109 2.84 -6.21 12.97
N VAL A 110 3.58 -6.16 11.88
CA VAL A 110 3.54 -5.05 10.91
C VAL A 110 3.30 -5.67 9.55
N TRP A 111 2.29 -5.17 8.86
CA TRP A 111 2.08 -5.50 7.47
C TRP A 111 2.94 -4.59 6.59
N LEU A 112 3.54 -5.19 5.58
CA LEU A 112 4.31 -4.47 4.57
C LEU A 112 3.45 -4.29 3.32
N CYS A 113 3.41 -3.06 2.82
CA CYS A 113 2.79 -2.74 1.55
C CYS A 113 3.87 -2.41 0.51
N ALA A 114 3.91 -3.16 -0.58
CA ALA A 114 4.85 -2.93 -1.67
C ALA A 114 4.29 -1.85 -2.61
N HIS A 115 4.87 -0.64 -2.55
CA HIS A 115 4.49 0.51 -3.37
C HIS A 115 4.77 0.24 -4.85
N ARG A 116 3.78 0.49 -5.71
CA ARG A 116 3.81 0.19 -7.17
C ARG A 116 4.19 -1.26 -7.47
N GLY A 117 3.77 -2.16 -6.62
CA GLY A 117 4.04 -3.59 -6.75
C GLY A 117 5.46 -4.02 -6.45
N ASN A 118 6.38 -3.11 -6.10
CA ASN A 118 7.80 -3.41 -6.04
C ASN A 118 8.39 -3.22 -4.64
N THR A 119 9.51 -3.88 -4.37
CA THR A 119 10.33 -3.69 -3.19
C THR A 119 11.61 -2.94 -3.56
N GLN A 120 12.28 -2.32 -2.58
CA GLN A 120 13.58 -1.69 -2.82
C GLN A 120 14.61 -2.68 -3.40
N LYS A 121 14.54 -3.95 -2.99
CA LYS A 121 15.39 -5.00 -3.53
C LYS A 121 15.08 -5.25 -5.01
N GLY A 122 13.80 -5.40 -5.36
CA GLY A 122 13.37 -5.58 -6.75
C GLY A 122 13.78 -4.41 -7.65
N MET A 123 13.64 -3.17 -7.17
CA MET A 123 14.13 -2.00 -7.91
C MET A 123 15.63 -2.05 -8.18
N LYS A 124 16.44 -2.45 -7.18
CA LYS A 124 17.90 -2.62 -7.35
C LYS A 124 18.27 -3.77 -8.30
N GLU A 125 17.41 -4.77 -8.44
CA GLU A 125 17.54 -5.90 -9.36
C GLU A 125 17.04 -5.56 -10.78
N GLY A 126 16.63 -4.32 -11.04
CA GLY A 126 16.17 -3.86 -12.35
C GLY A 126 14.73 -4.27 -12.69
N ILE A 127 13.91 -4.62 -11.69
CA ILE A 127 12.49 -4.93 -11.87
C ILE A 127 11.72 -3.62 -12.00
N PRO A 128 10.91 -3.40 -13.06
CA PRO A 128 10.15 -2.17 -13.22
C PRO A 128 8.96 -2.09 -12.26
N GLU A 129 8.60 -0.87 -11.84
CA GLU A 129 7.38 -0.60 -11.08
C GLU A 129 6.12 -1.00 -11.86
N ASN A 130 5.01 -1.27 -11.16
CA ASN A 130 3.72 -1.57 -11.77
C ASN A 130 3.80 -2.67 -12.86
N SER A 131 4.55 -3.74 -12.58
CA SER A 131 4.79 -4.84 -13.51
C SER A 131 4.49 -6.20 -12.87
N LEU A 132 4.25 -7.22 -13.72
CA LEU A 132 4.01 -8.58 -13.20
C LEU A 132 5.21 -9.15 -12.44
N PRO A 133 6.48 -8.97 -12.89
CA PRO A 133 7.64 -9.38 -12.10
C PRO A 133 7.75 -8.67 -10.75
N ALA A 134 7.35 -7.41 -10.65
CA ALA A 134 7.35 -6.68 -9.38
C ALA A 134 6.41 -7.34 -8.37
N ILE A 135 5.20 -7.68 -8.81
CA ILE A 135 4.20 -8.37 -7.97
C ILE A 135 4.75 -9.74 -7.53
N GLU A 136 5.30 -10.52 -8.46
CA GLU A 136 5.88 -11.84 -8.14
C GLU A 136 7.05 -11.72 -7.14
N HIS A 137 7.89 -10.71 -7.33
CA HIS A 137 9.00 -10.42 -6.41
C HIS A 137 8.47 -10.06 -5.01
N SER A 138 7.47 -9.21 -4.93
CA SER A 138 6.88 -8.77 -3.66
C SER A 138 6.16 -9.92 -2.93
N VAL A 139 5.43 -10.77 -3.66
CA VAL A 139 4.85 -11.99 -3.11
C VAL A 139 5.93 -12.91 -2.53
N LYS A 140 7.03 -13.15 -3.27
CA LYS A 140 8.17 -13.95 -2.79
C LYS A 140 8.89 -13.31 -1.59
N ALA A 141 8.87 -11.98 -1.50
CA ALA A 141 9.43 -11.25 -0.37
C ALA A 141 8.56 -11.33 0.89
N GLY A 142 7.35 -11.89 0.79
CA GLY A 142 6.44 -12.11 1.90
C GLY A 142 5.75 -10.83 2.38
N VAL A 143 5.43 -9.89 1.47
CA VAL A 143 4.59 -8.73 1.80
C VAL A 143 3.14 -9.18 1.93
N GLU A 144 2.40 -8.53 2.82
CA GLU A 144 0.98 -8.82 3.02
C GLU A 144 0.09 -8.02 2.07
N MET A 145 0.57 -6.87 1.60
CA MET A 145 -0.19 -5.96 0.74
C MET A 145 0.66 -5.47 -0.43
N ILE A 146 0.02 -5.23 -1.56
CA ILE A 146 0.63 -4.62 -2.74
C ILE A 146 -0.20 -3.40 -3.13
N GLU A 147 0.45 -2.26 -3.24
CA GLU A 147 -0.16 -1.07 -3.81
C GLU A 147 0.09 -1.06 -5.32
N LEU A 148 -0.93 -0.69 -6.10
CA LEU A 148 -0.89 -0.60 -7.55
C LEU A 148 -1.66 0.62 -8.05
N ASP A 149 -1.18 1.18 -9.14
CA ASP A 149 -1.78 2.29 -9.85
C ASP A 149 -2.51 1.81 -11.11
N ALA A 150 -3.76 2.19 -11.29
CA ALA A 150 -4.51 1.80 -12.48
C ALA A 150 -5.04 3.00 -13.27
N ARG A 151 -4.93 2.93 -14.60
CA ARG A 151 -5.49 3.90 -15.54
C ARG A 151 -6.22 3.21 -16.69
N PRO A 152 -7.29 3.83 -17.21
CA PRO A 152 -7.97 3.32 -18.38
C PRO A 152 -7.22 3.70 -19.66
N THR A 153 -7.17 2.77 -20.61
CA THR A 153 -6.81 2.99 -22.01
C THR A 153 -7.99 3.61 -22.79
N SER A 154 -7.78 4.00 -24.04
CA SER A 154 -8.83 4.54 -24.91
C SER A 154 -9.97 3.54 -25.18
N ASP A 155 -9.68 2.24 -25.15
CA ASP A 155 -10.66 1.16 -25.27
C ASP A 155 -11.17 0.64 -23.92
N GLY A 156 -10.90 1.35 -22.83
CA GLY A 156 -11.46 1.11 -21.49
C GLY A 156 -10.80 -0.03 -20.69
N VAL A 157 -9.70 -0.59 -21.18
CA VAL A 157 -8.93 -1.59 -20.43
C VAL A 157 -8.15 -0.91 -19.30
N LEU A 158 -8.27 -1.39 -18.07
CA LEU A 158 -7.46 -0.90 -16.96
C LEU A 158 -6.06 -1.51 -17.03
N VAL A 159 -5.05 -0.65 -17.11
CA VAL A 159 -3.63 -1.03 -17.16
C VAL A 159 -2.90 -0.47 -15.94
N LEU A 160 -1.77 -1.06 -15.58
CA LEU A 160 -0.93 -0.56 -14.50
C LEU A 160 -0.06 0.60 -15.00
N MET A 161 -0.32 1.81 -14.47
CA MET A 161 0.47 3.00 -14.76
C MET A 161 0.22 4.08 -13.71
N HIS A 162 1.29 4.56 -13.08
CA HIS A 162 1.20 5.67 -12.13
C HIS A 162 0.93 7.00 -12.84
N ASP A 163 1.79 7.35 -13.79
CA ASP A 163 1.73 8.64 -14.49
C ASP A 163 0.59 8.68 -15.50
N ASN A 164 0.17 9.89 -15.87
CA ASN A 164 -0.81 10.08 -16.94
C ASN A 164 -0.27 9.72 -18.33
N THR A 165 1.06 9.73 -18.48
CA THR A 165 1.78 9.40 -19.71
C THR A 165 2.70 8.20 -19.51
N ILE A 166 3.08 7.54 -20.60
CA ILE A 166 3.97 6.38 -20.60
C ILE A 166 5.46 6.73 -20.62
N ASP A 167 5.82 8.00 -20.68
CA ASP A 167 7.16 8.53 -21.03
C ASP A 167 8.23 8.11 -20.02
N ARG A 168 7.92 8.23 -18.71
CA ARG A 168 8.91 7.97 -17.66
C ARG A 168 9.25 6.48 -17.56
N THR A 169 8.24 5.65 -17.59
CA THR A 169 8.37 4.22 -17.27
C THR A 169 8.40 3.30 -18.49
N THR A 170 8.34 3.85 -19.71
CA THR A 170 8.45 3.06 -20.94
C THR A 170 9.39 3.69 -21.96
N ASN A 171 9.68 2.95 -23.04
CA ASN A 171 10.38 3.48 -24.21
C ASN A 171 9.47 4.22 -25.19
N GLY A 172 8.18 4.41 -24.86
CA GLY A 172 7.21 5.18 -25.63
C GLY A 172 6.99 6.57 -25.09
N SER A 173 6.07 7.32 -25.71
CA SER A 173 5.67 8.67 -25.30
C SER A 173 4.20 8.90 -25.63
N GLY A 174 3.47 9.62 -24.75
CA GLY A 174 2.08 9.99 -24.93
C GLY A 174 1.19 9.60 -23.74
N ALA A 175 -0.05 10.09 -23.75
CA ALA A 175 -0.97 9.81 -22.66
C ALA A 175 -1.52 8.36 -22.75
N VAL A 176 -1.67 7.70 -21.61
CA VAL A 176 -2.22 6.33 -21.53
C VAL A 176 -3.58 6.24 -22.21
N GLY A 177 -4.45 7.23 -22.00
CA GLY A 177 -5.79 7.27 -22.55
C GLY A 177 -5.87 7.52 -24.06
N ASP A 178 -4.76 7.83 -24.74
CA ASP A 178 -4.70 8.00 -26.19
C ASP A 178 -4.47 6.67 -26.93
N PHE A 179 -4.06 5.63 -26.19
CA PHE A 179 -3.75 4.32 -26.76
C PHE A 179 -4.79 3.28 -26.37
N THR A 180 -5.09 2.37 -27.29
CA THR A 180 -5.72 1.09 -26.94
C THR A 180 -4.72 0.20 -26.19
N TYR A 181 -5.22 -0.80 -25.45
CA TYR A 181 -4.33 -1.76 -24.79
C TYR A 181 -3.38 -2.45 -25.80
N GLN A 182 -3.90 -2.82 -26.96
CA GLN A 182 -3.08 -3.44 -28.01
C GLN A 182 -1.95 -2.52 -28.51
N GLN A 183 -2.19 -1.22 -28.61
CA GLN A 183 -1.16 -0.24 -28.97
C GLN A 183 -0.11 -0.09 -27.87
N LEU A 184 -0.51 -0.12 -26.60
CA LEU A 184 0.42 -0.06 -25.47
C LEU A 184 1.39 -1.25 -25.44
N GLN A 185 0.97 -2.39 -25.99
CA GLN A 185 1.82 -3.59 -26.06
C GLN A 185 3.03 -3.47 -27.00
N GLN A 186 3.19 -2.35 -27.69
CA GLN A 186 4.40 -2.05 -28.49
C GLN A 186 5.55 -1.52 -27.63
N PHE A 187 5.26 -0.99 -26.43
CA PHE A 187 6.22 -0.34 -25.58
C PHE A 187 6.72 -1.27 -24.46
N TYR A 188 7.99 -1.16 -24.14
CA TYR A 188 8.64 -1.90 -23.07
C TYR A 188 8.79 -1.01 -21.83
N LEU A 189 8.61 -1.61 -20.66
CA LEU A 189 8.84 -0.94 -19.40
C LEU A 189 10.34 -0.68 -19.16
N LYS A 190 10.63 0.38 -18.44
CA LYS A 190 11.97 0.72 -17.93
C LYS A 190 12.07 0.38 -16.44
N ASP A 191 13.25 -0.02 -16.01
CA ASP A 191 13.59 -0.10 -14.59
C ASP A 191 13.77 1.31 -13.97
N ALA A 192 14.01 1.35 -12.67
CA ALA A 192 14.24 2.61 -11.93
C ALA A 192 15.48 3.38 -12.39
N SER A 193 16.42 2.73 -13.08
CA SER A 193 17.62 3.34 -13.67
C SER A 193 17.40 3.85 -15.09
N GLY A 194 16.21 3.65 -15.66
CA GLY A 194 15.85 4.03 -17.02
C GLY A 194 16.24 3.01 -18.10
N ASN A 195 16.75 1.84 -17.72
CA ASN A 195 17.06 0.78 -18.67
C ASN A 195 15.80 0.12 -19.18
N ILE A 196 15.72 -0.14 -20.49
CA ILE A 196 14.60 -0.87 -21.09
C ILE A 196 14.70 -2.33 -20.65
N THR A 197 13.56 -2.85 -20.16
CA THR A 197 13.42 -4.26 -19.79
C THR A 197 12.72 -5.06 -20.89
N GLY A 198 12.55 -6.37 -20.71
CA GLY A 198 11.70 -7.20 -21.56
C GLY A 198 10.21 -7.11 -21.27
N GLU A 199 9.82 -6.36 -20.23
CA GLU A 199 8.47 -6.35 -19.70
C GLU A 199 7.56 -5.37 -20.45
N ARG A 200 6.26 -5.67 -20.47
CA ARG A 200 5.21 -4.86 -21.07
C ARG A 200 4.30 -4.29 -19.99
N ILE A 201 3.51 -3.27 -20.36
CA ILE A 201 2.47 -2.73 -19.48
C ILE A 201 1.39 -3.80 -19.28
N PRO A 202 1.18 -4.33 -18.06
CA PRO A 202 0.16 -5.33 -17.82
C PRO A 202 -1.21 -4.70 -17.60
N THR A 203 -2.26 -5.50 -17.79
CA THR A 203 -3.59 -5.13 -17.31
C THR A 203 -3.69 -5.26 -15.79
N LEU A 204 -4.59 -4.48 -15.19
CA LEU A 204 -4.92 -4.62 -13.77
C LEU A 204 -5.46 -6.03 -13.46
N GLU A 205 -6.24 -6.61 -14.36
CA GLU A 205 -6.77 -7.96 -14.20
C GLU A 205 -5.67 -9.01 -14.10
N GLU A 206 -4.67 -8.96 -14.98
CA GLU A 206 -3.50 -9.85 -14.93
C GLU A 206 -2.74 -9.69 -13.61
N ALA A 207 -2.50 -8.46 -13.21
CA ALA A 207 -1.80 -8.12 -11.98
C ALA A 207 -2.52 -8.66 -10.73
N MET A 208 -3.83 -8.42 -10.63
CA MET A 208 -4.61 -8.88 -9.48
C MET A 208 -4.68 -10.40 -9.39
N LYS A 209 -4.74 -11.10 -10.53
CA LYS A 209 -4.72 -12.57 -10.56
C LYS A 209 -3.41 -13.16 -10.02
N LYS A 210 -2.28 -12.46 -10.17
CA LYS A 210 -0.97 -12.93 -9.72
C LYS A 210 -0.87 -13.08 -8.19
N GLY A 211 -1.51 -12.21 -7.44
CA GLY A 211 -1.48 -12.25 -5.98
C GLY A 211 -2.81 -12.64 -5.33
N LYS A 212 -3.81 -13.03 -6.12
CA LYS A 212 -5.12 -13.43 -5.57
C LYS A 212 -4.97 -14.57 -4.55
N GLY A 213 -5.50 -14.38 -3.34
CA GLY A 213 -5.43 -15.34 -2.24
C GLY A 213 -4.05 -15.44 -1.55
N ILE A 214 -3.08 -14.60 -1.95
CA ILE A 214 -1.73 -14.60 -1.38
C ILE A 214 -1.42 -13.26 -0.72
N VAL A 215 -1.86 -12.15 -1.31
CA VAL A 215 -1.68 -10.78 -0.81
C VAL A 215 -2.98 -10.00 -0.90
N TYR A 216 -3.08 -8.92 -0.14
CA TYR A 216 -4.10 -7.90 -0.30
C TYR A 216 -3.65 -6.83 -1.29
N TYR A 217 -4.59 -6.09 -1.84
CA TYR A 217 -4.30 -4.98 -2.75
C TYR A 217 -4.77 -3.65 -2.18
N ASN A 218 -3.96 -2.62 -2.38
CA ASN A 218 -4.33 -1.21 -2.21
C ASN A 218 -4.28 -0.55 -3.59
N MET A 219 -5.45 -0.17 -4.12
CA MET A 219 -5.56 0.32 -5.49
C MET A 219 -5.63 1.83 -5.54
N ASP A 220 -4.61 2.49 -6.08
CA ASP A 220 -4.67 3.92 -6.39
C ASP A 220 -5.32 4.14 -7.76
N ILE A 221 -6.59 4.53 -7.70
CA ILE A 221 -7.46 4.77 -8.86
C ILE A 221 -8.06 6.17 -8.84
N VAL A 222 -7.97 6.88 -7.72
CA VAL A 222 -8.51 8.23 -7.58
C VAL A 222 -7.71 9.22 -8.44
N ASN A 223 -8.40 10.17 -9.06
CA ASN A 223 -7.80 11.14 -9.98
C ASN A 223 -7.09 10.54 -11.22
N LYS A 224 -7.35 9.27 -11.51
CA LYS A 224 -6.78 8.53 -12.65
C LYS A 224 -7.80 8.20 -13.74
N ASN A 225 -8.97 8.85 -13.70
CA ASN A 225 -10.09 8.67 -14.64
C ASN A 225 -10.66 7.24 -14.68
N VAL A 226 -10.48 6.49 -13.61
CA VAL A 226 -11.09 5.15 -13.49
C VAL A 226 -12.56 5.30 -13.13
N ALA A 227 -13.44 4.85 -14.03
CA ALA A 227 -14.88 4.87 -13.77
C ALA A 227 -15.23 3.86 -12.67
N VAL A 228 -16.10 4.28 -11.73
CA VAL A 228 -16.56 3.46 -10.61
C VAL A 228 -17.08 2.10 -11.08
N ASN A 229 -17.97 2.09 -12.07
CA ASN A 229 -18.55 0.85 -12.57
C ASN A 229 -17.51 -0.12 -13.16
N THR A 230 -16.43 0.40 -13.75
CA THR A 230 -15.36 -0.43 -14.33
C THR A 230 -14.59 -1.17 -13.24
N ILE A 231 -14.15 -0.46 -12.21
CA ILE A 231 -13.41 -1.10 -11.10
C ILE A 231 -14.30 -2.05 -10.30
N VAL A 232 -15.54 -1.67 -10.01
CA VAL A 232 -16.50 -2.52 -9.28
C VAL A 232 -16.79 -3.81 -10.06
N ALA A 233 -17.01 -3.71 -11.37
CA ALA A 233 -17.22 -4.89 -12.22
C ALA A 233 -16.00 -5.82 -12.24
N LEU A 234 -14.79 -5.26 -12.30
CA LEU A 234 -13.55 -6.04 -12.26
C LEU A 234 -13.37 -6.76 -10.93
N LEU A 235 -13.54 -6.05 -9.80
CA LEU A 235 -13.43 -6.66 -8.48
C LEU A 235 -14.43 -7.79 -8.28
N LYS A 236 -15.68 -7.56 -8.69
CA LYS A 236 -16.72 -8.59 -8.65
C LYS A 236 -16.40 -9.79 -9.54
N LYS A 237 -15.94 -9.56 -10.78
CA LYS A 237 -15.49 -10.62 -11.70
C LYS A 237 -14.38 -11.47 -11.09
N LEU A 238 -13.48 -10.85 -10.35
CA LEU A 238 -12.35 -11.51 -9.73
C LEU A 238 -12.68 -12.09 -8.34
N ASP A 239 -13.85 -11.78 -7.76
CA ASP A 239 -14.18 -12.11 -6.37
C ASP A 239 -13.10 -11.59 -5.41
N MET A 240 -12.83 -10.28 -5.49
CA MET A 240 -11.74 -9.61 -4.74
C MET A 240 -12.21 -8.34 -4.01
N GLU A 241 -13.52 -8.10 -3.90
CA GLU A 241 -14.06 -6.94 -3.16
C GLU A 241 -13.60 -6.93 -1.69
N GLY A 242 -13.59 -8.11 -1.05
CA GLY A 242 -13.18 -8.26 0.35
C GLY A 242 -11.68 -8.28 0.59
N SER A 243 -10.86 -8.31 -0.47
CA SER A 243 -9.40 -8.38 -0.41
C SER A 243 -8.70 -7.17 -1.02
N THR A 244 -9.46 -6.12 -1.37
CA THR A 244 -8.93 -4.93 -2.03
C THR A 244 -9.36 -3.66 -1.30
N LEU A 245 -8.40 -2.81 -0.95
CA LEU A 245 -8.64 -1.42 -0.55
C LEU A 245 -8.67 -0.54 -1.78
N LEU A 246 -9.59 0.38 -1.84
CA LEU A 246 -9.66 1.40 -2.87
C LEU A 246 -9.20 2.75 -2.28
N TYR A 247 -8.04 3.22 -2.71
CA TYR A 247 -7.54 4.51 -2.30
C TYR A 247 -8.39 5.62 -2.91
N VAL A 248 -8.96 6.45 -2.05
CA VAL A 248 -9.89 7.52 -2.45
C VAL A 248 -9.37 8.92 -2.14
N SER A 249 -8.15 9.05 -1.59
CA SER A 249 -7.63 10.32 -1.10
C SER A 249 -8.66 10.98 -0.16
N ASN A 250 -8.84 12.30 -0.23
CA ASN A 250 -9.95 13.00 0.43
C ASN A 250 -11.14 13.28 -0.53
N ASN A 251 -11.27 12.52 -1.61
CA ASN A 251 -12.34 12.70 -2.59
C ASN A 251 -13.65 12.06 -2.09
N ARG A 252 -14.43 12.85 -1.38
CA ARG A 252 -15.70 12.42 -0.75
C ARG A 252 -16.74 11.96 -1.78
N ASN A 253 -16.79 12.61 -2.95
CA ASN A 253 -17.74 12.25 -4.00
C ASN A 253 -17.40 10.88 -4.59
N TYR A 254 -16.13 10.63 -4.87
CA TYR A 254 -15.68 9.34 -5.40
C TYR A 254 -15.92 8.19 -4.39
N ALA A 255 -15.68 8.45 -3.11
CA ALA A 255 -15.98 7.50 -2.04
C ALA A 255 -17.49 7.21 -1.93
N PHE A 256 -18.32 8.25 -2.07
CA PHE A 256 -19.78 8.09 -2.09
C PHE A 256 -20.24 7.23 -3.28
N ASP A 257 -19.74 7.51 -4.47
CA ASP A 257 -20.11 6.78 -5.70
C ASP A 257 -19.68 5.29 -5.62
N LEU A 258 -18.49 5.01 -5.10
CA LEU A 258 -18.01 3.65 -4.85
C LEU A 258 -18.93 2.89 -3.89
N LYS A 259 -19.28 3.50 -2.75
CA LYS A 259 -20.18 2.90 -1.77
C LYS A 259 -21.58 2.70 -2.31
N ALA A 260 -22.09 3.64 -3.11
CA ALA A 260 -23.39 3.52 -3.78
C ALA A 260 -23.43 2.38 -4.80
N ALA A 261 -22.32 2.18 -5.52
CA ALA A 261 -22.20 1.08 -6.48
C ALA A 261 -22.06 -0.29 -5.81
N ASN A 262 -21.35 -0.37 -4.69
CA ASN A 262 -21.24 -1.58 -3.88
C ASN A 262 -20.88 -1.22 -2.42
N SER A 263 -21.83 -1.43 -1.51
CA SER A 263 -21.68 -1.07 -0.10
C SER A 263 -20.65 -1.91 0.67
N SER A 264 -20.17 -3.02 0.11
CA SER A 264 -19.17 -3.89 0.75
C SER A 264 -17.73 -3.51 0.44
N LEU A 265 -17.49 -2.56 -0.48
CA LEU A 265 -16.14 -2.13 -0.85
C LEU A 265 -15.40 -1.53 0.34
N LEU A 266 -14.12 -1.83 0.42
CA LEU A 266 -13.22 -1.30 1.44
C LEU A 266 -12.50 -0.07 0.89
N LEU A 267 -12.58 1.03 1.64
CA LEU A 267 -12.02 2.31 1.22
C LEU A 267 -10.77 2.64 2.04
N HIS A 268 -9.80 3.26 1.38
CA HIS A 268 -8.58 3.79 1.98
C HIS A 268 -8.53 5.30 1.73
N PRO A 269 -9.12 6.13 2.59
CA PRO A 269 -9.04 7.58 2.45
C PRO A 269 -7.70 8.12 2.95
N MET A 270 -7.32 9.32 2.46
CA MET A 270 -6.29 10.16 3.03
C MET A 270 -6.96 11.35 3.71
N ALA A 271 -6.71 11.55 4.98
CA ALA A 271 -7.14 12.74 5.70
C ALA A 271 -6.08 13.83 5.56
N LYS A 272 -6.48 14.99 5.06
CA LYS A 272 -5.67 16.22 4.99
C LYS A 272 -6.04 17.20 6.09
N ALA A 273 -7.20 17.02 6.70
CA ALA A 273 -7.70 17.85 7.80
C ALA A 273 -8.54 16.99 8.77
N THR A 274 -8.76 17.51 9.98
CA THR A 274 -9.60 16.86 10.99
C THR A 274 -11.01 16.54 10.48
N ASP A 275 -11.56 17.40 9.61
CA ASP A 275 -12.87 17.18 8.99
C ASP A 275 -12.90 15.93 8.11
N ASP A 276 -11.80 15.58 7.45
CA ASP A 276 -11.73 14.35 6.66
C ASP A 276 -11.77 13.13 7.57
N ILE A 277 -11.05 13.17 8.70
CA ILE A 277 -11.07 12.10 9.69
C ILE A 277 -12.51 11.89 10.17
N THR A 278 -13.17 12.97 10.62
CA THR A 278 -14.55 12.91 11.10
C THR A 278 -15.50 12.40 10.03
N TYR A 279 -15.41 12.93 8.81
CA TYR A 279 -16.26 12.52 7.70
C TYR A 279 -16.13 11.04 7.38
N PHE A 280 -14.91 10.56 7.15
CA PHE A 280 -14.71 9.16 6.74
C PHE A 280 -14.97 8.17 7.87
N SER A 281 -14.63 8.50 9.12
CA SER A 281 -14.89 7.61 10.25
C SER A 281 -16.37 7.50 10.60
N SER A 282 -17.16 8.56 10.43
CA SER A 282 -18.61 8.54 10.74
C SER A 282 -19.47 8.05 9.59
N SER A 283 -19.13 8.42 8.34
CA SER A 283 -19.96 8.07 7.17
C SER A 283 -19.68 6.69 6.61
N TYR A 284 -18.50 6.11 6.89
CA TYR A 284 -18.01 4.85 6.30
C TYR A 284 -17.46 3.87 7.34
N THR A 285 -18.07 3.80 8.50
CA THR A 285 -17.62 3.00 9.67
C THR A 285 -17.27 1.55 9.31
N ASP A 286 -18.04 0.95 8.40
CA ASP A 286 -17.83 -0.43 7.97
C ASP A 286 -16.89 -0.60 6.78
N ASN A 287 -16.63 0.48 6.03
CA ASN A 287 -15.87 0.46 4.80
C ASN A 287 -14.43 0.97 4.97
N VAL A 288 -14.19 1.85 5.94
CA VAL A 288 -12.86 2.42 6.22
C VAL A 288 -12.24 1.64 7.37
N GLN A 289 -11.24 0.83 7.07
CA GLN A 289 -10.49 0.06 8.06
C GLN A 289 -9.15 0.69 8.38
N MET A 290 -8.64 1.53 7.50
CA MET A 290 -7.41 2.29 7.67
C MET A 290 -7.51 3.62 6.94
N MET A 291 -6.77 4.62 7.39
CA MET A 291 -6.72 5.96 6.82
C MET A 291 -5.29 6.45 6.79
N GLN A 292 -4.87 7.00 5.66
CA GLN A 292 -3.60 7.70 5.56
C GLN A 292 -3.76 9.13 6.09
N LEU A 293 -2.77 9.63 6.83
CA LEU A 293 -2.72 11.02 7.25
C LEU A 293 -1.70 11.76 6.40
N SER A 294 -2.08 12.91 5.85
CA SER A 294 -1.13 13.80 5.17
C SER A 294 -0.41 14.65 6.21
N THR A 295 0.91 14.67 6.16
CA THR A 295 1.74 15.49 7.07
C THR A 295 1.96 16.90 6.53
N SER A 296 1.63 17.19 5.26
CA SER A 296 1.86 18.49 4.64
C SER A 296 0.95 19.60 5.17
N ASP A 297 -0.17 19.26 5.80
CA ASP A 297 -1.19 20.21 6.25
C ASP A 297 -1.39 20.20 7.79
N ALA A 298 -0.51 19.50 8.53
CA ALA A 298 -0.58 19.36 9.98
C ALA A 298 0.28 20.41 10.74
N MET A 299 0.65 21.53 10.08
CA MET A 299 1.33 22.65 10.73
C MET A 299 0.48 23.91 10.71
#